data_5c1f1cb7a31a481ba287f8fa0addfd39
#
_entry.id   5c1f1cb7a31a481ba287f8fa0addfd39
#
_cell.length_a   1.000
_cell.length_b   1.000
_cell.length_c   1.000
_cell.angle_alpha   90.00
_cell.angle_beta   90.00
_cell.angle_gamma   90.00
#
_symmetry.space_group_name_H-M   'P 1'
#
loop_
_entity.id
_entity.type
_entity.pdbx_description
1 polymer ?
#
loop_
_entity_poly.entity_id
_entity_poly.type
_entity_poly.pdbx_seq_one_letter_code
_entity_poly.pdbx_strand_id
1 'polypeptide(L)'
;MRLRNNEIAACLVIALGVGGVLTGALLQEISTGNTAQQPESVAAAAYVEPTPAPETTPEPMPTVETVRFSATGDDLIHDGIFLQAKNRGTDGYYDFSYAYENMRDFYTQFDVNWLNQETLVNDAFDPSGYPMFSTPGDITDALYDIGFRVFSLSNNHSYDKGAAGIDASREHWAAMPDDVVSMGFYNLETYDDYVYQTVNGITFGYLSYTEHTNGLPTPSSATYGVVYLSDLDIIEQQIAAMRPNCDVLVVSCHWGVEGSHDVTDSQRQMAQWLADHDVDLIIGTHPHVTQTAEWLTGAKGHTSFVAYSLGNFLNAQSSPDNMIGAVLDITFQKTTQSDGGSAVEMQDPKLHCVISQYEDGWKNIREYPYSAYTDELGAAHGNFTLTREYIESVLYGSIDEQFVTLD
;
A
#
# COMPACT_ATOMS: atom_id res chain seq x y z
N MET A 1 1.97 -20.79 -51.28
CA MET A 1 1.46 -20.09 -52.48
C MET A 1 1.43 -18.59 -52.17
N ARG A 2 2.38 -17.88 -52.79
CA ARG A 2 2.54 -16.44 -53.10
C ARG A 2 1.94 -15.42 -52.10
N LEU A 3 2.80 -14.70 -51.32
CA LEU A 3 3.47 -13.41 -51.58
C LEU A 3 2.56 -12.29 -52.15
N ARG A 4 2.46 -11.17 -51.41
CA ARG A 4 2.92 -9.88 -51.92
C ARG A 4 2.92 -8.76 -50.87
N ASN A 5 4.10 -8.15 -50.75
CA ASN A 5 4.44 -6.87 -50.14
C ASN A 5 3.63 -5.70 -50.72
N ASN A 6 3.51 -4.61 -49.97
CA ASN A 6 3.84 -3.28 -50.48
C ASN A 6 4.15 -2.31 -49.34
N GLU A 7 5.38 -1.84 -49.36
CA GLU A 7 5.90 -0.63 -48.74
C GLU A 7 5.32 0.61 -49.44
N ILE A 8 5.35 1.76 -48.74
CA ILE A 8 5.63 3.11 -49.25
C ILE A 8 5.59 3.99 -47.98
N ALA A 9 6.71 4.41 -47.43
CA ALA A 9 7.55 5.54 -47.78
C ALA A 9 7.14 6.88 -47.13
N ALA A 10 8.09 7.37 -46.37
CA ALA A 10 8.23 8.60 -45.64
C ALA A 10 7.91 9.89 -46.41
N CYS A 11 7.56 10.95 -45.65
CA CYS A 11 7.97 12.31 -45.99
C CYS A 11 8.20 13.14 -44.73
N LEU A 12 9.45 13.47 -44.53
CA LEU A 12 10.03 14.45 -43.60
C LEU A 12 9.79 15.85 -44.22
N VAL A 13 9.31 16.82 -43.45
CA VAL A 13 9.47 18.24 -43.80
C VAL A 13 9.99 19.00 -42.57
N ILE A 14 11.25 19.37 -42.68
CA ILE A 14 11.95 20.33 -41.83
C ILE A 14 11.67 21.72 -42.42
N ALA A 15 11.28 22.69 -41.61
CA ALA A 15 11.38 24.12 -41.97
C ALA A 15 12.03 24.89 -40.82
N LEU A 16 13.29 25.20 -41.02
CA LEU A 16 14.07 26.19 -40.32
C LEU A 16 13.66 27.58 -40.82
N GLY A 17 13.46 28.55 -39.95
CA GLY A 17 13.32 29.96 -40.25
C GLY A 17 14.17 30.81 -39.33
N VAL A 18 15.29 31.23 -39.84
CA VAL A 18 16.29 32.13 -39.21
C VAL A 18 16.04 33.57 -39.66
N GLY A 19 16.34 34.52 -38.79
CA GLY A 19 16.72 35.90 -39.17
C GLY A 19 15.67 36.93 -38.79
N GLY A 20 16.02 38.10 -38.33
CA GLY A 20 17.21 38.87 -38.45
C GLY A 20 17.05 40.17 -37.70
N VAL A 21 18.14 40.58 -37.16
CA VAL A 21 18.39 41.87 -36.54
C VAL A 21 18.46 42.96 -37.61
N LEU A 22 17.85 44.12 -37.40
CA LEU A 22 18.19 45.36 -38.12
C LEU A 22 18.22 46.55 -37.17
N THR A 23 19.43 46.98 -36.90
CA THR A 23 19.83 48.28 -36.41
C THR A 23 19.65 49.31 -37.51
N GLY A 24 19.13 50.50 -37.19
CA GLY A 24 19.12 51.67 -38.09
C GLY A 24 19.27 52.96 -37.29
N ALA A 25 20.49 53.42 -37.24
CA ALA A 25 20.82 54.78 -36.82
C ALA A 25 20.72 55.72 -38.03
N LEU A 26 20.14 56.89 -37.87
CA LEU A 26 20.36 58.02 -38.77
C LEU A 26 20.47 59.34 -37.98
N LEU A 27 21.61 59.95 -38.12
CA LEU A 27 21.98 61.30 -37.72
C LEU A 27 21.55 62.28 -38.80
N GLN A 28 21.50 63.58 -38.38
CA GLN A 28 21.53 64.87 -39.11
C GLN A 28 20.24 65.64 -38.94
N GLU A 29 20.25 66.93 -38.71
CA GLU A 29 21.26 68.01 -38.89
C GLU A 29 20.95 69.20 -37.96
N ILE A 30 21.99 70.02 -37.75
CA ILE A 30 22.05 71.26 -37.02
C ILE A 30 21.46 72.37 -37.85
N SER A 31 20.62 73.25 -37.29
CA SER A 31 20.44 74.60 -37.78
C SER A 31 20.34 75.62 -36.64
N THR A 32 21.26 76.57 -36.67
CA THR A 32 21.43 77.67 -35.75
C THR A 32 20.39 78.78 -36.00
N GLY A 33 19.75 79.27 -34.94
CA GLY A 33 18.93 80.49 -34.98
C GLY A 33 18.84 81.12 -33.58
N ASN A 34 19.63 82.18 -33.40
CA ASN A 34 19.76 82.97 -32.20
C ASN A 34 18.66 84.01 -32.13
N THR A 35 17.79 84.05 -31.12
CA THR A 35 17.06 85.22 -30.67
C THR A 35 16.80 85.18 -29.18
N ALA A 36 17.33 86.13 -28.46
CA ALA A 36 17.18 86.38 -27.04
C ALA A 36 15.77 86.84 -26.70
N GLN A 37 15.11 86.22 -25.73
CA GLN A 37 13.98 86.76 -24.98
C GLN A 37 14.03 86.38 -23.49
N GLN A 38 13.61 87.36 -22.67
CA GLN A 38 13.68 87.39 -21.18
C GLN A 38 13.04 86.29 -20.45
N PRO A 39 13.38 86.05 -19.17
CA PRO A 39 12.89 84.95 -18.38
C PRO A 39 11.48 85.20 -17.83
N GLU A 40 10.54 84.32 -18.18
CA GLU A 40 9.26 84.19 -17.48
C GLU A 40 9.44 83.30 -16.26
N SER A 41 8.70 83.62 -15.17
CA SER A 41 8.72 82.99 -13.87
C SER A 41 8.38 81.48 -13.95
N VAL A 42 9.30 80.65 -13.51
CA VAL A 42 9.07 79.20 -13.36
C VAL A 42 8.14 78.98 -12.17
N ALA A 43 6.89 78.59 -12.43
CA ALA A 43 6.00 78.03 -11.42
C ALA A 43 6.60 76.69 -10.90
N ALA A 44 6.76 76.58 -9.59
CA ALA A 44 7.24 75.37 -8.95
C ALA A 44 6.30 74.21 -9.32
N ALA A 45 6.81 73.19 -10.04
CA ALA A 45 6.13 71.95 -10.29
C ALA A 45 5.92 71.26 -8.94
N ALA A 46 4.67 71.00 -8.63
CA ALA A 46 4.34 70.19 -7.43
C ALA A 46 5.00 68.76 -7.53
N TYR A 47 5.80 68.46 -6.57
CA TYR A 47 6.36 67.07 -6.40
C TYR A 47 5.21 66.15 -6.20
N VAL A 48 4.93 65.26 -7.17
CA VAL A 48 3.99 64.12 -7.01
C VAL A 48 4.82 62.99 -6.43
N GLU A 49 4.53 62.64 -5.19
CA GLU A 49 5.10 61.43 -4.57
C GLU A 49 4.78 60.21 -5.45
N PRO A 50 5.75 59.34 -5.77
CA PRO A 50 5.49 58.16 -6.56
C PRO A 50 4.55 57.27 -5.76
N THR A 51 3.41 56.87 -6.34
CA THR A 51 2.50 55.86 -5.79
C THR A 51 3.33 54.62 -5.53
N PRO A 52 3.32 54.04 -4.30
CA PRO A 52 4.05 52.81 -4.04
C PRO A 52 3.58 51.71 -5.03
N ALA A 53 4.54 51.03 -5.63
CA ALA A 53 4.24 49.89 -6.47
C ALA A 53 3.38 48.89 -5.64
N PRO A 54 2.39 48.23 -6.25
CA PRO A 54 1.62 47.21 -5.54
C PRO A 54 2.58 46.19 -4.97
N GLU A 55 2.50 45.94 -3.66
CA GLU A 55 3.21 44.83 -3.02
C GLU A 55 2.79 43.55 -3.74
N THR A 56 3.73 42.91 -4.40
CA THR A 56 3.50 41.55 -4.95
C THR A 56 3.32 40.62 -3.75
N THR A 57 2.09 40.16 -3.52
CA THR A 57 1.84 39.08 -2.60
C THR A 57 2.74 37.89 -3.03
N PRO A 58 3.61 37.36 -2.15
CA PRO A 58 4.43 36.23 -2.54
C PRO A 58 3.52 35.07 -2.99
N GLU A 59 3.86 34.45 -4.12
CA GLU A 59 3.15 33.23 -4.55
C GLU A 59 3.23 32.18 -3.44
N PRO A 60 2.13 31.50 -3.12
CA PRO A 60 2.16 30.44 -2.12
C PRO A 60 3.18 29.38 -2.56
N MET A 61 4.03 28.97 -1.62
CA MET A 61 5.00 27.90 -1.89
C MET A 61 4.26 26.55 -1.96
N PRO A 62 4.75 25.59 -2.74
CA PRO A 62 4.24 24.22 -2.71
C PRO A 62 4.25 23.65 -1.29
N THR A 63 3.22 22.91 -0.93
CA THR A 63 3.19 22.12 0.31
C THR A 63 3.59 20.68 0.02
N VAL A 64 4.30 20.06 0.97
CA VAL A 64 4.71 18.65 0.90
C VAL A 64 4.17 17.94 2.13
N GLU A 65 3.46 16.88 1.90
CA GLU A 65 2.86 16.00 2.92
C GLU A 65 3.43 14.60 2.71
N THR A 66 3.73 13.88 3.80
CA THR A 66 4.33 12.55 3.73
C THR A 66 3.59 11.58 4.65
N VAL A 67 3.48 10.34 4.19
CA VAL A 67 3.00 9.20 4.98
C VAL A 67 3.97 8.05 4.80
N ARG A 68 4.52 7.54 5.90
CA ARG A 68 5.27 6.30 5.92
C ARG A 68 4.29 5.15 6.18
N PHE A 69 4.16 4.26 5.21
CA PHE A 69 3.18 3.19 5.18
C PHE A 69 3.87 1.84 5.36
N SER A 70 3.32 0.99 6.24
CA SER A 70 3.73 -0.41 6.32
C SER A 70 2.62 -1.35 5.88
N ALA A 71 3.00 -2.46 5.23
CA ALA A 71 2.12 -3.57 4.96
C ALA A 71 2.76 -4.88 5.43
N THR A 72 1.95 -5.72 6.07
CA THR A 72 2.38 -6.96 6.70
C THR A 72 1.57 -8.14 6.15
N GLY A 73 2.19 -9.31 6.05
CA GLY A 73 1.60 -10.50 5.44
C GLY A 73 0.47 -11.15 6.22
N ASP A 74 0.40 -12.48 6.14
CA ASP A 74 -0.72 -13.29 6.62
C ASP A 74 -0.67 -13.49 8.14
N ASP A 75 -1.72 -13.05 8.82
CA ASP A 75 -1.92 -13.29 10.26
C ASP A 75 -2.84 -14.50 10.45
N LEU A 76 -2.21 -15.69 10.71
CA LEU A 76 -2.88 -16.98 10.81
C LEU A 76 -2.99 -17.46 12.24
N ILE A 77 -4.17 -17.36 12.82
CA ILE A 77 -4.40 -17.70 14.23
C ILE A 77 -4.74 -19.18 14.39
N HIS A 78 -3.69 -19.99 14.43
CA HIS A 78 -3.78 -21.43 14.71
C HIS A 78 -4.17 -21.72 16.17
N ASP A 79 -4.57 -22.98 16.45
CA ASP A 79 -4.96 -23.44 17.79
C ASP A 79 -3.93 -23.08 18.87
N GLY A 80 -2.64 -23.27 18.58
CA GLY A 80 -1.57 -22.95 19.51
C GLY A 80 -1.56 -21.49 19.94
N ILE A 81 -1.92 -20.55 19.06
CA ILE A 81 -1.91 -19.13 19.31
C ILE A 81 -3.08 -18.74 20.22
N PHE A 82 -4.34 -19.03 19.80
CA PHE A 82 -5.49 -18.62 20.61
C PHE A 82 -5.61 -19.38 21.93
N LEU A 83 -5.17 -20.65 22.01
CA LEU A 83 -5.14 -21.39 23.28
C LEU A 83 -4.13 -20.78 24.27
N GLN A 84 -2.99 -20.27 23.79
CA GLN A 84 -2.05 -19.56 24.65
C GLN A 84 -2.59 -18.18 25.07
N ALA A 85 -3.26 -17.48 24.17
CA ALA A 85 -3.95 -16.23 24.50
C ALA A 85 -5.02 -16.46 25.57
N LYS A 86 -5.81 -17.54 25.45
CA LYS A 86 -6.78 -17.96 26.47
C LYS A 86 -6.14 -18.22 27.83
N ASN A 87 -4.98 -18.90 27.87
CA ASN A 87 -4.28 -19.23 29.08
C ASN A 87 -3.63 -18.02 29.77
N ARG A 88 -3.36 -16.95 29.05
CA ARG A 88 -2.83 -15.67 29.58
C ARG A 88 -3.96 -14.74 30.01
N GLY A 89 -5.11 -14.83 29.36
CA GLY A 89 -6.29 -14.03 29.66
C GLY A 89 -7.01 -14.44 30.94
N THR A 90 -7.97 -13.62 31.35
CA THR A 90 -8.81 -13.84 32.53
C THR A 90 -10.27 -13.58 32.15
N ASP A 91 -11.22 -14.20 32.87
CA ASP A 91 -12.65 -13.93 32.74
C ASP A 91 -13.23 -14.13 31.32
N GLY A 92 -12.61 -15.02 30.53
CA GLY A 92 -13.03 -15.34 29.17
C GLY A 92 -12.35 -14.52 28.09
N TYR A 93 -11.58 -13.48 28.45
CA TYR A 93 -10.77 -12.69 27.54
C TYR A 93 -9.53 -13.46 27.06
N TYR A 94 -9.20 -13.35 25.76
CA TYR A 94 -8.02 -13.95 25.15
C TYR A 94 -6.91 -12.90 25.02
N ASP A 95 -5.86 -12.99 25.83
CA ASP A 95 -4.74 -12.05 25.80
C ASP A 95 -3.71 -12.43 24.73
N PHE A 96 -3.80 -11.78 23.56
CA PHE A 96 -2.87 -11.93 22.45
C PHE A 96 -1.64 -11.04 22.53
N SER A 97 -1.52 -10.14 23.51
CA SER A 97 -0.45 -9.15 23.60
C SER A 97 0.95 -9.75 23.50
N TYR A 98 1.16 -10.93 24.16
CA TYR A 98 2.42 -11.65 24.13
C TYR A 98 2.90 -12.02 22.72
N ALA A 99 1.97 -12.31 21.80
CA ALA A 99 2.32 -12.72 20.45
C ALA A 99 2.97 -11.58 19.64
N TYR A 100 2.60 -10.34 19.94
CA TYR A 100 2.96 -9.17 19.12
C TYR A 100 3.85 -8.14 19.85
N GLU A 101 4.06 -8.26 21.16
CA GLU A 101 4.71 -7.21 21.97
C GLU A 101 6.11 -6.79 21.47
N ASN A 102 6.87 -7.72 20.86
CA ASN A 102 8.20 -7.42 20.32
C ASN A 102 8.16 -6.53 19.07
N MET A 103 7.00 -6.44 18.40
CA MET A 103 6.80 -5.65 17.19
C MET A 103 6.36 -4.22 17.49
N ARG A 104 6.01 -3.89 18.72
CA ARG A 104 5.47 -2.59 19.11
C ARG A 104 6.34 -1.42 18.66
N ASP A 105 7.62 -1.43 19.04
CA ASP A 105 8.55 -0.34 18.72
C ASP A 105 8.80 -0.22 17.22
N PHE A 106 8.72 -1.34 16.50
CA PHE A 106 8.84 -1.36 15.04
C PHE A 106 7.68 -0.62 14.37
N TYR A 107 6.43 -0.91 14.76
CA TYR A 107 5.26 -0.31 14.11
C TYR A 107 5.00 1.15 14.52
N THR A 108 5.58 1.65 15.61
CA THR A 108 5.50 3.09 15.98
C THR A 108 6.19 4.02 14.99
N GLN A 109 6.98 3.49 14.06
CA GLN A 109 7.72 4.26 13.07
C GLN A 109 6.87 4.65 11.85
N PHE A 110 5.68 4.06 11.70
CA PHE A 110 4.82 4.23 10.54
C PHE A 110 3.57 5.03 10.90
N ASP A 111 3.08 5.80 9.94
CA ASP A 111 1.82 6.55 10.04
C ASP A 111 0.61 5.66 9.74
N VAL A 112 0.79 4.64 8.88
CA VAL A 112 -0.21 3.63 8.52
C VAL A 112 0.40 2.25 8.64
N ASN A 113 -0.27 1.35 9.38
CA ASN A 113 0.06 -0.06 9.47
C ASN A 113 -1.10 -0.90 8.90
N TRP A 114 -0.83 -1.60 7.80
CA TRP A 114 -1.75 -2.48 7.10
C TRP A 114 -1.42 -3.95 7.37
N LEU A 115 -2.45 -4.80 7.53
CA LEU A 115 -2.31 -6.24 7.80
C LEU A 115 -3.30 -7.06 6.96
N ASN A 116 -2.89 -8.23 6.45
CA ASN A 116 -3.81 -9.25 6.00
C ASN A 116 -4.25 -10.13 7.19
N GLN A 117 -5.49 -9.93 7.66
CA GLN A 117 -6.08 -10.80 8.67
C GLN A 117 -6.70 -12.02 7.98
N GLU A 118 -5.92 -13.09 7.86
CA GLU A 118 -6.34 -14.24 7.05
C GLU A 118 -7.37 -15.11 7.75
N THR A 119 -7.35 -15.18 9.08
CA THR A 119 -8.32 -15.96 9.83
C THR A 119 -9.53 -15.12 10.23
N LEU A 120 -10.72 -15.71 10.12
CA LEU A 120 -12.00 -15.04 10.29
C LEU A 120 -12.22 -14.60 11.74
N VAL A 121 -12.04 -13.29 12.02
CA VAL A 121 -12.24 -12.69 13.35
C VAL A 121 -13.73 -12.46 13.61
N ASN A 122 -14.22 -12.95 14.74
CA ASN A 122 -15.62 -12.78 15.14
C ASN A 122 -15.85 -13.15 16.62
N ASP A 123 -17.01 -12.76 17.17
CA ASP A 123 -17.45 -13.06 18.53
C ASP A 123 -18.62 -14.04 18.59
N ALA A 124 -19.07 -14.56 17.43
CA ALA A 124 -20.29 -15.37 17.33
C ALA A 124 -20.02 -16.89 17.31
N PHE A 125 -18.83 -17.30 16.90
CA PHE A 125 -18.47 -18.71 16.78
C PHE A 125 -17.38 -19.08 17.77
N ASP A 126 -17.42 -20.32 18.26
CA ASP A 126 -16.32 -20.87 19.06
C ASP A 126 -15.01 -20.81 18.29
N PRO A 127 -13.89 -20.48 18.95
CA PRO A 127 -12.58 -20.47 18.32
C PRO A 127 -12.19 -21.82 17.73
N SER A 128 -11.64 -21.82 16.54
CA SER A 128 -11.12 -23.00 15.87
C SER A 128 -9.96 -22.66 14.94
N GLY A 129 -8.99 -23.56 14.84
CA GLY A 129 -7.86 -23.45 13.93
C GLY A 129 -8.10 -24.20 12.61
N TYR A 130 -6.97 -24.58 11.98
CA TYR A 130 -7.01 -25.29 10.69
C TYR A 130 -7.86 -26.55 10.74
N PRO A 131 -8.63 -26.90 9.69
CA PRO A 131 -8.71 -26.18 8.39
C PRO A 131 -9.81 -25.10 8.31
N MET A 132 -10.62 -24.89 9.35
CA MET A 132 -11.79 -24.01 9.34
C MET A 132 -11.68 -23.01 10.49
N PHE A 133 -11.02 -21.90 10.22
CA PHE A 133 -10.67 -20.91 11.25
C PHE A 133 -11.87 -20.13 11.80
N SER A 134 -11.78 -19.81 13.05
CA SER A 134 -12.59 -18.81 13.77
C SER A 134 -11.72 -18.21 14.87
N THR A 135 -11.43 -16.95 14.76
CA THR A 135 -10.51 -16.24 15.66
C THR A 135 -11.30 -15.38 16.64
N PRO A 136 -10.99 -15.44 17.95
CA PRO A 136 -11.61 -14.57 18.96
C PRO A 136 -11.41 -13.09 18.62
N GLY A 137 -12.47 -12.29 18.79
CA GLY A 137 -12.42 -10.85 18.55
C GLY A 137 -11.34 -10.10 19.35
N ASP A 138 -11.01 -10.59 20.54
CA ASP A 138 -9.97 -10.02 21.41
C ASP A 138 -8.59 -9.82 20.75
N ILE A 139 -8.32 -10.49 19.62
CA ILE A 139 -7.07 -10.30 18.86
C ILE A 139 -6.92 -8.86 18.37
N THR A 140 -8.03 -8.22 18.00
CA THR A 140 -8.01 -6.85 17.48
C THR A 140 -7.54 -5.84 18.51
N ASP A 141 -7.71 -6.10 19.81
CA ASP A 141 -7.16 -5.25 20.87
C ASP A 141 -5.64 -5.24 20.84
N ALA A 142 -5.00 -6.42 20.69
CA ALA A 142 -3.55 -6.54 20.65
C ALA A 142 -2.96 -5.91 19.38
N LEU A 143 -3.60 -6.12 18.23
CA LEU A 143 -3.19 -5.52 16.95
C LEU A 143 -3.37 -4.00 16.95
N TYR A 144 -4.50 -3.51 17.48
CA TYR A 144 -4.74 -2.09 17.66
C TYR A 144 -3.70 -1.43 18.57
N ASP A 145 -3.34 -2.09 19.67
CA ASP A 145 -2.40 -1.61 20.69
C ASP A 145 -0.97 -1.47 20.15
N ILE A 146 -0.55 -2.32 19.18
CA ILE A 146 0.74 -2.18 18.51
C ILE A 146 0.71 -1.29 17.25
N GLY A 147 -0.45 -0.73 16.89
CA GLY A 147 -0.57 0.32 15.89
C GLY A 147 -1.27 -0.03 14.58
N PHE A 148 -1.80 -1.25 14.42
CA PHE A 148 -2.55 -1.59 13.21
C PHE A 148 -3.91 -0.89 13.17
N ARG A 149 -4.26 -0.35 11.99
CA ARG A 149 -5.51 0.37 11.73
C ARG A 149 -6.17 -0.02 10.41
N VAL A 150 -5.47 -0.75 9.54
CA VAL A 150 -5.95 -1.11 8.20
C VAL A 150 -5.88 -2.62 8.03
N PHE A 151 -7.03 -3.26 7.77
CA PHE A 151 -7.16 -4.71 7.75
C PHE A 151 -7.79 -5.21 6.45
N SER A 152 -7.07 -6.08 5.74
CA SER A 152 -7.58 -6.85 4.60
C SER A 152 -8.21 -8.15 5.09
N LEU A 153 -9.42 -8.45 4.62
CA LEU A 153 -10.23 -9.58 5.08
C LEU A 153 -10.59 -10.56 3.96
N SER A 154 -10.32 -10.22 2.69
CA SER A 154 -10.63 -11.09 1.55
C SER A 154 -9.49 -12.07 1.31
N ASN A 155 -9.73 -13.35 1.64
CA ASN A 155 -8.74 -14.42 1.55
C ASN A 155 -9.42 -15.79 1.35
N ASN A 156 -8.62 -16.86 1.26
CA ASN A 156 -9.11 -18.24 1.07
C ASN A 156 -9.92 -18.78 2.25
N HIS A 157 -9.78 -18.21 3.47
CA HIS A 157 -10.51 -18.57 4.70
C HIS A 157 -11.76 -17.73 4.97
N SER A 158 -12.12 -16.80 4.10
CA SER A 158 -13.27 -15.90 4.27
C SER A 158 -14.60 -16.64 4.50
N TYR A 159 -14.79 -17.83 3.89
CA TYR A 159 -16.01 -18.63 4.03
C TYR A 159 -15.90 -19.80 5.02
N ASP A 160 -14.92 -19.86 5.90
CA ASP A 160 -14.73 -20.94 6.86
C ASP A 160 -15.94 -21.17 7.80
N LYS A 161 -16.74 -20.15 8.03
CA LYS A 161 -18.01 -20.21 8.76
C LYS A 161 -19.21 -19.83 7.87
N GLY A 162 -19.04 -19.94 6.55
CA GLY A 162 -20.07 -19.60 5.56
C GLY A 162 -20.48 -18.13 5.60
N ALA A 163 -21.65 -17.80 5.03
CA ALA A 163 -22.16 -16.43 5.03
C ALA A 163 -22.31 -15.85 6.43
N ALA A 164 -22.80 -16.66 7.39
CA ALA A 164 -22.96 -16.21 8.77
C ALA A 164 -21.61 -15.85 9.44
N GLY A 165 -20.50 -16.45 9.01
CA GLY A 165 -19.17 -16.10 9.46
C GLY A 165 -18.76 -14.70 8.97
N ILE A 166 -19.02 -14.38 7.70
CA ILE A 166 -18.76 -13.06 7.15
C ILE A 166 -19.62 -12.00 7.85
N ASP A 167 -20.93 -12.28 8.07
CA ASP A 167 -21.84 -11.35 8.77
C ASP A 167 -21.31 -11.06 10.19
N ALA A 168 -20.92 -12.10 10.93
CA ALA A 168 -20.37 -11.97 12.29
C ALA A 168 -19.03 -11.22 12.31
N SER A 169 -18.17 -11.48 11.35
CA SER A 169 -16.91 -10.76 11.21
C SER A 169 -17.14 -9.27 10.88
N ARG A 170 -18.03 -8.97 9.96
CA ARG A 170 -18.43 -7.58 9.65
C ARG A 170 -18.98 -6.85 10.87
N GLU A 171 -19.81 -7.53 11.69
CA GLU A 171 -20.35 -6.95 12.93
C GLU A 171 -19.21 -6.62 13.92
N HIS A 172 -18.24 -7.53 14.07
CA HIS A 172 -17.06 -7.29 14.90
C HIS A 172 -16.26 -6.06 14.42
N TRP A 173 -15.86 -6.05 13.13
CA TRP A 173 -15.07 -4.93 12.57
C TRP A 173 -15.81 -3.59 12.60
N ALA A 174 -17.13 -3.58 12.45
CA ALA A 174 -17.95 -2.37 12.56
C ALA A 174 -18.04 -1.81 13.98
N ALA A 175 -17.71 -2.62 15.01
CA ALA A 175 -17.66 -2.19 16.40
C ALA A 175 -16.28 -1.65 16.83
N MET A 176 -15.25 -1.77 15.96
CA MET A 176 -13.92 -1.22 16.22
C MET A 176 -13.94 0.32 16.25
N PRO A 177 -12.93 0.98 16.85
CA PRO A 177 -12.80 2.44 16.82
C PRO A 177 -12.85 3.03 15.40
N ASP A 178 -13.33 4.27 15.27
CA ASP A 178 -13.56 4.96 13.99
C ASP A 178 -12.27 5.15 13.14
N ASP A 179 -11.10 5.03 13.73
CA ASP A 179 -9.81 5.10 13.05
C ASP A 179 -9.35 3.75 12.45
N VAL A 180 -10.07 2.67 12.73
CA VAL A 180 -9.85 1.34 12.13
C VAL A 180 -10.67 1.23 10.85
N VAL A 181 -10.01 0.78 9.79
CA VAL A 181 -10.66 0.47 8.51
C VAL A 181 -10.42 -0.99 8.13
N SER A 182 -11.47 -1.66 7.66
CA SER A 182 -11.39 -3.02 7.15
C SER A 182 -12.04 -3.13 5.78
N MET A 183 -11.49 -3.94 4.89
CA MET A 183 -11.99 -4.10 3.53
C MET A 183 -11.96 -5.58 3.10
N GLY A 184 -12.74 -5.91 2.07
CA GLY A 184 -12.71 -7.23 1.43
C GLY A 184 -14.02 -8.01 1.55
N PHE A 185 -14.97 -7.56 2.39
CA PHE A 185 -16.32 -8.08 2.43
C PHE A 185 -17.29 -7.06 1.83
N TYR A 186 -17.80 -7.37 0.64
CA TYR A 186 -18.61 -6.47 -0.17
C TYR A 186 -20.08 -6.91 -0.18
N ASN A 187 -21.00 -5.93 -0.26
CA ASN A 187 -22.37 -6.21 -0.59
C ASN A 187 -22.45 -6.80 -2.01
N LEU A 188 -22.93 -8.03 -2.15
CA LEU A 188 -22.93 -8.78 -3.41
C LEU A 188 -23.96 -8.28 -4.44
N GLU A 189 -24.79 -7.29 -4.09
CA GLU A 189 -25.73 -6.65 -5.02
C GLU A 189 -25.15 -5.35 -5.60
N THR A 190 -24.45 -4.55 -4.78
CA THR A 190 -24.00 -3.20 -5.16
C THR A 190 -22.49 -3.09 -5.34
N TYR A 191 -21.69 -3.90 -4.63
CA TYR A 191 -20.21 -3.89 -4.63
C TYR A 191 -19.60 -2.52 -4.30
N ASP A 192 -20.30 -1.67 -3.55
CA ASP A 192 -19.95 -0.27 -3.27
C ASP A 192 -19.50 -0.01 -1.82
N ASP A 193 -19.09 -1.03 -1.08
CA ASP A 193 -18.47 -0.90 0.24
C ASP A 193 -17.04 -0.31 0.11
N TYR A 194 -16.95 0.94 -0.31
CA TYR A 194 -15.69 1.65 -0.53
C TYR A 194 -15.10 2.16 0.77
N VAL A 195 -13.82 1.91 0.98
CA VAL A 195 -13.10 2.28 2.20
C VAL A 195 -12.03 3.31 1.89
N TYR A 196 -12.03 4.41 2.64
CA TYR A 196 -11.06 5.49 2.53
C TYR A 196 -10.52 5.86 3.92
N GLN A 197 -9.24 6.29 3.95
CA GLN A 197 -8.61 6.82 5.14
C GLN A 197 -7.73 8.01 4.73
N THR A 198 -7.82 9.13 5.45
CA THR A 198 -6.93 10.27 5.23
C THR A 198 -5.94 10.38 6.38
N VAL A 199 -4.66 10.31 6.05
CA VAL A 199 -3.55 10.43 7.00
C VAL A 199 -2.59 11.50 6.49
N ASN A 200 -2.22 12.44 7.33
CA ASN A 200 -1.29 13.53 7.00
C ASN A 200 -1.61 14.23 5.65
N GLY A 201 -2.90 14.43 5.32
CA GLY A 201 -3.33 15.10 4.08
C GLY A 201 -3.31 14.23 2.82
N ILE A 202 -2.94 12.95 2.91
CA ILE A 202 -3.00 11.96 1.83
C ILE A 202 -4.21 11.05 2.06
N THR A 203 -5.08 10.93 1.06
CA THR A 203 -6.26 10.06 1.11
C THR A 203 -5.95 8.74 0.41
N PHE A 204 -6.00 7.66 1.17
CA PHE A 204 -5.88 6.29 0.69
C PHE A 204 -7.27 5.70 0.41
N GLY A 205 -7.43 5.01 -0.71
CA GLY A 205 -8.53 4.11 -0.99
C GLY A 205 -8.05 2.67 -0.92
N TYR A 206 -8.87 1.77 -0.37
CA TYR A 206 -8.46 0.38 -0.16
C TYR A 206 -9.46 -0.59 -0.78
N LEU A 207 -8.93 -1.59 -1.53
CA LEU A 207 -9.69 -2.73 -2.07
C LEU A 207 -8.97 -4.03 -1.72
N SER A 208 -9.71 -5.13 -1.60
CA SER A 208 -9.14 -6.43 -1.28
C SER A 208 -9.88 -7.55 -2.00
N TYR A 209 -9.13 -8.45 -2.63
CA TYR A 209 -9.63 -9.52 -3.48
C TYR A 209 -8.93 -10.84 -3.19
N THR A 210 -9.57 -11.96 -3.51
CA THR A 210 -8.97 -13.30 -3.37
C THR A 210 -9.08 -14.10 -4.66
N GLU A 211 -8.11 -15.00 -4.91
CA GLU A 211 -8.15 -15.89 -6.06
C GLU A 211 -9.17 -17.03 -5.85
N HIS A 212 -9.30 -17.53 -4.63
CA HIS A 212 -10.23 -18.61 -4.28
C HIS A 212 -10.60 -18.60 -2.78
N THR A 213 -11.53 -19.46 -2.40
CA THR A 213 -12.00 -19.64 -1.02
C THR A 213 -12.00 -21.11 -0.60
N ASN A 214 -10.86 -21.81 -0.82
CA ASN A 214 -10.65 -23.22 -0.45
C ASN A 214 -11.75 -24.18 -0.96
N GLY A 215 -12.32 -23.87 -2.13
CA GLY A 215 -13.42 -24.65 -2.72
C GLY A 215 -14.78 -24.46 -2.05
N LEU A 216 -14.90 -23.49 -1.14
CA LEU A 216 -16.16 -23.08 -0.54
C LEU A 216 -16.76 -21.95 -1.39
N PRO A 217 -17.75 -22.20 -2.24
CA PRO A 217 -18.31 -21.17 -3.10
C PRO A 217 -19.09 -20.14 -2.29
N THR A 218 -19.21 -18.94 -2.81
CA THR A 218 -20.10 -17.91 -2.26
C THR A 218 -21.51 -18.50 -2.06
N PRO A 219 -22.04 -18.52 -0.82
CA PRO A 219 -23.36 -19.06 -0.57
C PRO A 219 -24.42 -18.23 -1.30
N SER A 220 -25.40 -18.91 -1.93
CA SER A 220 -26.48 -18.23 -2.69
C SER A 220 -27.39 -17.32 -1.84
N SER A 221 -27.35 -17.49 -0.53
CA SER A 221 -28.09 -16.66 0.44
C SER A 221 -27.24 -15.53 1.05
N ALA A 222 -25.96 -15.40 0.67
CA ALA A 222 -25.08 -14.37 1.21
C ALA A 222 -25.48 -12.99 0.71
N THR A 223 -25.60 -12.03 1.63
CA THR A 223 -25.72 -10.61 1.30
C THR A 223 -24.36 -9.98 1.09
N TYR A 224 -23.39 -10.43 1.89
CA TYR A 224 -21.99 -9.98 1.82
C TYR A 224 -21.07 -11.15 1.49
N GLY A 225 -19.97 -10.83 0.81
CA GLY A 225 -18.99 -11.83 0.41
C GLY A 225 -17.72 -11.21 -0.15
N VAL A 226 -16.85 -12.06 -0.68
CA VAL A 226 -15.60 -11.63 -1.34
C VAL A 226 -15.86 -11.38 -2.83
N VAL A 227 -14.98 -10.59 -3.44
CA VAL A 227 -14.82 -10.47 -4.89
C VAL A 227 -13.61 -11.30 -5.28
N TYR A 228 -13.79 -12.16 -6.28
CA TYR A 228 -12.70 -12.99 -6.80
C TYR A 228 -11.87 -12.23 -7.82
N LEU A 229 -10.56 -12.50 -7.90
CA LEU A 229 -9.67 -11.91 -8.89
C LEU A 229 -10.06 -12.22 -10.34
N SER A 230 -10.95 -13.19 -10.55
CA SER A 230 -11.55 -13.46 -11.86
C SER A 230 -12.70 -12.53 -12.25
N ASP A 231 -13.26 -11.77 -11.30
CA ASP A 231 -14.43 -10.91 -11.51
C ASP A 231 -14.02 -9.52 -12.00
N LEU A 232 -13.26 -9.48 -13.10
CA LEU A 232 -12.61 -8.28 -13.63
C LEU A 232 -13.57 -7.11 -13.87
N ASP A 233 -14.79 -7.35 -14.33
CA ASP A 233 -15.79 -6.29 -14.56
C ASP A 233 -16.17 -5.57 -13.24
N ILE A 234 -16.24 -6.32 -12.11
CA ILE A 234 -16.54 -5.76 -10.80
C ILE A 234 -15.34 -4.96 -10.28
N ILE A 235 -14.14 -5.54 -10.41
CA ILE A 235 -12.88 -4.90 -9.98
C ILE A 235 -12.68 -3.58 -10.75
N GLU A 236 -12.86 -3.58 -12.07
CA GLU A 236 -12.76 -2.37 -12.91
C GLU A 236 -13.78 -1.31 -12.47
N GLN A 237 -15.03 -1.71 -12.20
CA GLN A 237 -16.06 -0.79 -11.70
C GLN A 237 -15.66 -0.17 -10.35
N GLN A 238 -15.15 -0.97 -9.40
CA GLN A 238 -14.72 -0.49 -8.08
C GLN A 238 -13.53 0.47 -8.20
N ILE A 239 -12.51 0.13 -8.99
CA ILE A 239 -11.35 0.99 -9.24
C ILE A 239 -11.81 2.33 -9.86
N ALA A 240 -12.65 2.28 -10.90
CA ALA A 240 -13.15 3.48 -11.58
C ALA A 240 -13.96 4.39 -10.65
N ALA A 241 -14.72 3.82 -9.71
CA ALA A 241 -15.49 4.58 -8.72
C ALA A 241 -14.59 5.20 -7.62
N MET A 242 -13.54 4.50 -7.20
CA MET A 242 -12.68 4.93 -6.09
C MET A 242 -11.57 5.89 -6.51
N ARG A 243 -10.95 5.67 -7.68
CA ARG A 243 -9.78 6.45 -8.15
C ARG A 243 -9.96 7.97 -8.09
N PRO A 244 -11.12 8.56 -8.46
CA PRO A 244 -11.33 10.00 -8.38
C PRO A 244 -11.39 10.58 -6.97
N ASN A 245 -11.51 9.73 -5.94
CA ASN A 245 -11.78 10.11 -4.56
C ASN A 245 -10.60 9.82 -3.61
N CYS A 246 -9.48 9.32 -4.11
CA CYS A 246 -8.28 9.07 -3.32
C CYS A 246 -7.02 9.57 -4.03
N ASP A 247 -6.02 9.91 -3.25
CA ASP A 247 -4.67 10.24 -3.74
C ASP A 247 -3.90 8.97 -4.10
N VAL A 248 -4.06 7.92 -3.27
CA VAL A 248 -3.41 6.61 -3.41
C VAL A 248 -4.47 5.52 -3.39
N LEU A 249 -4.45 4.62 -4.38
CA LEU A 249 -5.29 3.42 -4.42
C LEU A 249 -4.45 2.19 -4.12
N VAL A 250 -4.78 1.51 -3.02
CA VAL A 250 -4.12 0.29 -2.55
C VAL A 250 -5.04 -0.90 -2.83
N VAL A 251 -4.52 -1.92 -3.50
CA VAL A 251 -5.25 -3.17 -3.78
C VAL A 251 -4.50 -4.35 -3.16
N SER A 252 -5.19 -5.08 -2.30
CA SER A 252 -4.72 -6.35 -1.75
C SER A 252 -5.18 -7.52 -2.61
N CYS A 253 -4.25 -8.43 -2.91
CA CYS A 253 -4.51 -9.64 -3.69
C CYS A 253 -4.05 -10.86 -2.91
N HIS A 254 -4.99 -11.71 -2.50
CA HIS A 254 -4.72 -12.99 -1.88
C HIS A 254 -4.68 -14.07 -2.97
N TRP A 255 -3.48 -14.45 -3.42
CA TRP A 255 -3.23 -15.16 -4.68
C TRP A 255 -2.00 -16.05 -4.68
N GLY A 256 -1.83 -16.84 -5.75
CA GLY A 256 -0.60 -17.61 -6.00
C GLY A 256 -0.67 -19.03 -5.43
N VAL A 257 0.49 -19.58 -5.05
CA VAL A 257 0.62 -20.98 -4.63
C VAL A 257 1.30 -21.06 -3.26
N GLU A 258 0.64 -21.69 -2.29
CA GLU A 258 1.19 -21.90 -0.95
C GLU A 258 2.57 -22.57 -1.00
N GLY A 259 3.52 -22.03 -0.23
CA GLY A 259 4.90 -22.52 -0.11
C GLY A 259 5.78 -22.24 -1.32
N SER A 260 5.32 -21.50 -2.34
CA SER A 260 6.12 -21.17 -3.51
C SER A 260 6.68 -19.75 -3.45
N HIS A 261 8.01 -19.64 -3.49
CA HIS A 261 8.69 -18.35 -3.66
C HIS A 261 8.63 -17.83 -5.11
N ASP A 262 8.25 -18.68 -6.06
CA ASP A 262 8.14 -18.31 -7.46
C ASP A 262 6.81 -17.58 -7.72
N VAL A 263 6.90 -16.38 -8.28
CA VAL A 263 5.71 -15.62 -8.75
C VAL A 263 5.13 -16.28 -9.99
N THR A 264 3.85 -16.63 -9.93
CA THR A 264 3.14 -17.25 -11.06
C THR A 264 2.87 -16.26 -12.20
N ASP A 265 2.62 -16.79 -13.40
CA ASP A 265 2.21 -15.97 -14.55
C ASP A 265 0.86 -15.26 -14.29
N SER A 266 -0.06 -15.89 -13.55
CA SER A 266 -1.34 -15.28 -13.18
C SER A 266 -1.17 -14.07 -12.25
N GLN A 267 -0.29 -14.17 -11.24
CA GLN A 267 0.04 -13.04 -10.37
C GLN A 267 0.62 -11.87 -11.18
N ARG A 268 1.59 -12.13 -12.08
CA ARG A 268 2.19 -11.09 -12.93
C ARG A 268 1.18 -10.43 -13.86
N GLN A 269 0.30 -11.23 -14.47
CA GLN A 269 -0.73 -10.71 -15.38
C GLN A 269 -1.74 -9.84 -14.62
N MET A 270 -2.19 -10.26 -13.44
CA MET A 270 -3.11 -9.49 -12.62
C MET A 270 -2.45 -8.21 -12.10
N ALA A 271 -1.20 -8.27 -11.62
CA ALA A 271 -0.47 -7.09 -11.17
C ALA A 271 -0.34 -6.05 -12.31
N GLN A 272 0.02 -6.50 -13.52
CA GLN A 272 0.09 -5.60 -14.68
C GLN A 272 -1.29 -5.04 -15.04
N TRP A 273 -2.35 -5.87 -14.99
CA TRP A 273 -3.71 -5.41 -15.23
C TRP A 273 -4.15 -4.33 -14.25
N LEU A 274 -3.83 -4.48 -12.95
CA LEU A 274 -4.11 -3.47 -11.92
C LEU A 274 -3.32 -2.19 -12.17
N ALA A 275 -2.04 -2.29 -12.55
CA ALA A 275 -1.21 -1.14 -12.92
C ALA A 275 -1.76 -0.40 -14.15
N ASP A 276 -2.30 -1.12 -15.14
CA ASP A 276 -2.96 -0.56 -16.33
C ASP A 276 -4.25 0.20 -15.98
N HIS A 277 -4.84 -0.07 -14.79
CA HIS A 277 -6.03 0.59 -14.24
C HIS A 277 -5.70 1.62 -13.15
N ASP A 278 -4.46 2.13 -13.13
CA ASP A 278 -4.02 3.23 -12.26
C ASP A 278 -4.08 2.89 -10.74
N VAL A 279 -3.85 1.62 -10.36
CA VAL A 279 -3.61 1.21 -8.97
C VAL A 279 -2.18 1.58 -8.58
N ASP A 280 -1.98 2.24 -7.43
CA ASP A 280 -0.66 2.70 -6.99
C ASP A 280 0.14 1.59 -6.29
N LEU A 281 -0.46 0.94 -5.30
CA LEU A 281 0.18 -0.10 -4.49
C LEU A 281 -0.60 -1.41 -4.55
N ILE A 282 0.10 -2.51 -4.88
CA ILE A 282 -0.46 -3.86 -4.93
C ILE A 282 0.24 -4.70 -3.86
N ILE A 283 -0.54 -5.23 -2.91
CA ILE A 283 -0.05 -6.04 -1.80
C ILE A 283 -0.53 -7.47 -1.98
N GLY A 284 0.42 -8.38 -2.24
CA GLY A 284 0.16 -9.80 -2.38
C GLY A 284 0.33 -10.56 -1.07
N THR A 285 -0.55 -11.55 -0.86
CA THR A 285 -0.61 -12.46 0.29
C THR A 285 -1.03 -13.87 -0.17
N HIS A 286 -1.12 -14.87 0.70
CA HIS A 286 -1.48 -16.26 0.45
C HIS A 286 -0.32 -17.25 0.30
N PRO A 287 0.80 -17.00 -0.40
CA PRO A 287 1.85 -18.02 -0.51
C PRO A 287 2.46 -18.46 0.81
N HIS A 288 2.26 -17.72 1.90
CA HIS A 288 2.82 -17.96 3.24
C HIS A 288 4.35 -17.97 3.28
N VAL A 289 4.98 -17.60 2.19
CA VAL A 289 6.42 -17.38 2.03
C VAL A 289 6.64 -16.10 1.23
N THR A 290 7.79 -15.49 1.42
CA THR A 290 8.12 -14.24 0.72
C THR A 290 8.29 -14.46 -0.78
N GLN A 291 7.77 -13.56 -1.59
CA GLN A 291 8.04 -13.43 -3.01
C GLN A 291 8.62 -12.06 -3.31
N THR A 292 9.17 -11.87 -4.51
CA THR A 292 9.81 -10.62 -4.92
C THR A 292 8.83 -9.45 -4.98
N ALA A 293 9.38 -8.24 -5.15
CA ALA A 293 8.65 -7.01 -5.41
C ALA A 293 9.23 -6.34 -6.66
N GLU A 294 8.43 -5.51 -7.33
CA GLU A 294 8.89 -4.75 -8.49
C GLU A 294 8.07 -3.48 -8.74
N TRP A 295 8.68 -2.56 -9.49
CA TRP A 295 7.97 -1.42 -10.07
C TRP A 295 7.34 -1.82 -11.40
N LEU A 296 6.08 -1.44 -11.58
CA LEU A 296 5.34 -1.64 -12.84
C LEU A 296 5.04 -0.29 -13.48
N THR A 297 4.94 -0.30 -14.81
CA THR A 297 4.44 0.84 -15.57
C THR A 297 3.14 0.42 -16.25
N GLY A 298 2.05 1.06 -15.89
CA GLY A 298 0.73 0.86 -16.48
C GLY A 298 0.62 1.43 -17.90
N ALA A 299 -0.42 1.03 -18.62
CA ALA A 299 -0.67 1.38 -20.02
C ALA A 299 -0.71 2.89 -20.31
N LYS A 300 -1.06 3.72 -19.30
CA LYS A 300 -1.11 5.18 -19.39
C LYS A 300 0.16 5.87 -18.88
N GLY A 301 1.21 5.09 -18.53
CA GLY A 301 2.44 5.59 -17.94
C GLY A 301 2.36 5.80 -16.43
N HIS A 302 1.29 5.29 -15.78
CA HIS A 302 1.17 5.27 -14.32
C HIS A 302 2.25 4.37 -13.71
N THR A 303 2.80 4.78 -12.57
CA THR A 303 3.79 3.98 -11.83
C THR A 303 3.12 3.28 -10.67
N SER A 304 3.23 1.95 -10.61
CA SER A 304 2.72 1.11 -9.54
C SER A 304 3.87 0.36 -8.87
N PHE A 305 3.71 0.03 -7.60
CA PHE A 305 4.59 -0.88 -6.89
C PHE A 305 3.82 -2.14 -6.49
N VAL A 306 4.41 -3.33 -6.72
CA VAL A 306 3.86 -4.61 -6.29
C VAL A 306 4.84 -5.35 -5.39
N ALA A 307 4.35 -5.81 -4.21
CA ALA A 307 4.99 -6.86 -3.42
C ALA A 307 4.15 -8.13 -3.62
N TYR A 308 4.69 -9.15 -4.29
CA TYR A 308 3.90 -10.31 -4.71
C TYR A 308 3.47 -11.22 -3.57
N SER A 309 4.28 -11.35 -2.52
CA SER A 309 3.90 -11.97 -1.25
C SER A 309 4.79 -11.46 -0.12
N LEU A 310 4.15 -11.05 0.95
CA LEU A 310 4.82 -10.66 2.19
C LEU A 310 5.08 -11.86 3.12
N GLY A 311 4.66 -13.09 2.73
CA GLY A 311 4.72 -14.26 3.60
C GLY A 311 3.79 -14.14 4.80
N ASN A 312 4.12 -14.83 5.89
CA ASN A 312 3.35 -14.75 7.12
C ASN A 312 3.81 -13.60 8.02
N PHE A 313 2.87 -13.05 8.77
CA PHE A 313 3.16 -12.27 9.96
C PHE A 313 3.23 -13.22 11.16
N LEU A 314 2.11 -13.55 11.81
CA LEU A 314 2.10 -14.52 12.90
C LEU A 314 1.47 -15.84 12.45
N ASN A 315 2.14 -16.96 12.73
CA ASN A 315 1.62 -18.27 12.38
C ASN A 315 2.18 -19.38 13.29
N ALA A 316 1.63 -20.61 13.16
CA ALA A 316 2.14 -21.79 13.82
C ALA A 316 2.26 -22.98 12.84
N GLN A 317 2.64 -22.70 11.61
CA GLN A 317 2.92 -23.71 10.59
C GLN A 317 4.23 -24.47 10.91
N SER A 318 4.59 -25.46 10.13
CA SER A 318 5.72 -26.35 10.43
C SER A 318 6.84 -26.34 9.38
N SER A 319 6.79 -25.45 8.37
CA SER A 319 7.87 -25.23 7.42
C SER A 319 8.75 -24.07 7.87
N PRO A 320 10.08 -24.16 7.77
CA PRO A 320 10.96 -23.06 8.15
C PRO A 320 10.73 -21.80 7.32
N ASP A 321 10.42 -21.93 6.03
CA ASP A 321 10.18 -20.78 5.15
C ASP A 321 8.92 -20.00 5.54
N ASN A 322 7.90 -20.70 6.07
CA ASN A 322 6.67 -20.08 6.56
C ASN A 322 6.87 -19.23 7.83
N MET A 323 8.02 -19.39 8.51
CA MET A 323 8.36 -18.57 9.68
C MET A 323 8.96 -17.22 9.28
N ILE A 324 9.28 -17.03 8.01
CA ILE A 324 9.98 -15.85 7.49
C ILE A 324 9.00 -15.00 6.69
N GLY A 325 8.63 -13.87 7.25
CA GLY A 325 7.78 -12.88 6.60
C GLY A 325 8.55 -11.60 6.27
N ALA A 326 7.85 -10.70 5.60
CA ALA A 326 8.34 -9.38 5.26
C ALA A 326 7.30 -8.31 5.61
N VAL A 327 7.78 -7.16 6.05
CA VAL A 327 6.98 -5.94 6.19
C VAL A 327 7.43 -4.97 5.11
N LEU A 328 6.53 -4.61 4.22
CA LEU A 328 6.77 -3.51 3.28
C LEU A 328 6.79 -2.19 4.06
N ASP A 329 7.80 -1.39 3.81
CA ASP A 329 7.97 0.00 4.22
C ASP A 329 8.07 0.86 2.96
N ILE A 330 7.15 1.78 2.78
CA ILE A 330 7.11 2.67 1.61
C ILE A 330 6.62 4.05 2.03
N THR A 331 7.26 5.09 1.50
CA THR A 331 6.86 6.48 1.77
C THR A 331 6.05 7.04 0.61
N PHE A 332 4.88 7.59 0.91
CA PHE A 332 4.08 8.38 0.01
C PHE A 332 4.34 9.86 0.25
N GLN A 333 4.72 10.59 -0.79
CA GLN A 333 4.93 12.03 -0.74
C GLN A 333 3.97 12.74 -1.67
N LYS A 334 3.06 13.54 -1.11
CA LYS A 334 2.14 14.40 -1.86
C LYS A 334 2.70 15.81 -1.94
N THR A 335 2.86 16.31 -3.15
CA THR A 335 3.25 17.70 -3.41
C THR A 335 2.05 18.44 -4.01
N THR A 336 1.57 19.48 -3.31
CA THR A 336 0.51 20.36 -3.80
C THR A 336 1.12 21.68 -4.27
N GLN A 337 0.96 21.99 -5.54
CA GLN A 337 1.47 23.22 -6.18
C GLN A 337 0.62 24.45 -5.82
N SER A 338 1.16 25.63 -6.04
CA SER A 338 0.49 26.90 -5.76
C SER A 338 -0.80 27.11 -6.57
N ASP A 339 -0.95 26.45 -7.70
CA ASP A 339 -2.15 26.47 -8.55
C ASP A 339 -3.23 25.45 -8.13
N GLY A 340 -2.95 24.66 -7.07
CA GLY A 340 -3.84 23.64 -6.52
C GLY A 340 -3.70 22.25 -7.16
N GLY A 341 -2.84 22.08 -8.16
CA GLY A 341 -2.49 20.77 -8.72
C GLY A 341 -1.70 19.94 -7.69
N SER A 342 -2.00 18.66 -7.54
CA SER A 342 -1.26 17.77 -6.65
C SER A 342 -0.82 16.48 -7.35
N ALA A 343 0.30 15.92 -6.89
CA ALA A 343 0.81 14.63 -7.32
C ALA A 343 1.35 13.88 -6.10
N VAL A 344 1.19 12.56 -6.10
CA VAL A 344 1.78 11.66 -5.10
C VAL A 344 2.86 10.82 -5.76
N GLU A 345 3.99 10.70 -5.07
CA GLU A 345 5.11 9.83 -5.43
C GLU A 345 5.32 8.78 -4.35
N MET A 346 5.58 7.55 -4.76
CA MET A 346 6.03 6.46 -3.90
C MET A 346 7.55 6.44 -3.88
N GLN A 347 8.15 6.35 -2.68
CA GLN A 347 9.59 6.47 -2.49
C GLN A 347 10.12 5.35 -1.60
N ASP A 348 11.34 4.93 -1.88
CA ASP A 348 12.20 4.07 -1.05
C ASP A 348 11.54 2.79 -0.51
N PRO A 349 10.86 1.96 -1.33
CA PRO A 349 10.26 0.74 -0.85
C PRO A 349 11.34 -0.21 -0.30
N LYS A 350 11.08 -0.76 0.91
CA LYS A 350 11.91 -1.75 1.59
C LYS A 350 11.03 -2.87 2.13
N LEU A 351 11.62 -4.04 2.25
CA LEU A 351 11.02 -5.24 2.84
C LEU A 351 11.86 -5.63 4.05
N HIS A 352 11.33 -5.30 5.25
CA HIS A 352 11.93 -5.66 6.53
C HIS A 352 11.56 -7.09 6.89
N CYS A 353 12.53 -7.87 7.33
CA CYS A 353 12.29 -9.24 7.75
C CYS A 353 11.63 -9.31 9.13
N VAL A 354 10.61 -10.15 9.23
CA VAL A 354 9.96 -10.54 10.49
C VAL A 354 9.91 -12.06 10.62
N ILE A 355 9.90 -12.55 11.86
CA ILE A 355 10.05 -13.98 12.13
C ILE A 355 9.05 -14.44 13.17
N SER A 356 8.19 -15.40 12.78
CA SER A 356 7.38 -16.16 13.72
C SER A 356 8.24 -17.17 14.46
N GLN A 357 8.25 -17.11 15.77
CA GLN A 357 9.00 -18.01 16.66
C GLN A 357 8.07 -18.78 17.57
N TYR A 358 8.33 -20.07 17.76
CA TYR A 358 7.72 -20.89 18.80
C TYR A 358 8.71 -21.93 19.34
N GLU A 359 8.49 -22.38 20.58
CA GLU A 359 9.25 -23.41 21.23
C GLU A 359 8.60 -24.79 21.05
N ASP A 360 9.29 -25.86 21.50
CA ASP A 360 8.81 -27.24 21.41
C ASP A 360 7.36 -27.42 21.89
N GLY A 361 6.54 -28.09 21.05
CA GLY A 361 5.12 -28.24 21.25
C GLY A 361 4.29 -27.00 20.99
N TRP A 362 4.75 -26.13 20.06
CA TRP A 362 4.09 -24.87 19.69
C TRP A 362 3.78 -23.97 20.89
N LYS A 363 4.78 -23.79 21.77
CA LYS A 363 4.68 -22.91 22.94
C LYS A 363 5.31 -21.55 22.65
N ASN A 364 4.90 -20.55 23.41
CA ASN A 364 5.49 -19.23 23.41
C ASN A 364 5.55 -18.62 21.99
N ILE A 365 4.46 -18.85 21.19
CA ILE A 365 4.37 -18.34 19.82
C ILE A 365 4.34 -16.83 19.85
N ARG A 366 5.25 -16.18 19.12
CA ARG A 366 5.37 -14.73 19.06
C ARG A 366 6.17 -14.27 17.85
N GLU A 367 5.96 -13.04 17.46
CA GLU A 367 6.63 -12.40 16.35
C GLU A 367 7.86 -11.62 16.81
N TYR A 368 8.89 -11.56 15.94
CA TYR A 368 10.11 -10.81 16.14
C TYR A 368 10.50 -10.02 14.89
N PRO A 369 10.96 -8.76 15.04
CA PRO A 369 11.72 -8.13 13.97
C PRO A 369 13.11 -8.80 13.87
N TYR A 370 13.66 -8.88 12.66
CA TYR A 370 14.97 -9.52 12.44
C TYR A 370 16.07 -8.93 13.31
N SER A 371 16.06 -7.62 13.55
CA SER A 371 17.05 -6.94 14.42
C SER A 371 17.05 -7.46 15.86
N ALA A 372 15.93 -8.01 16.35
CA ALA A 372 15.82 -8.63 17.69
C ALA A 372 15.95 -10.16 17.66
N TYR A 373 16.02 -10.80 16.48
CA TYR A 373 16.12 -12.25 16.36
C TYR A 373 17.57 -12.72 16.47
N THR A 374 17.82 -13.73 17.30
CA THR A 374 19.17 -14.26 17.53
C THR A 374 19.28 -15.74 17.15
N ASP A 375 20.50 -16.23 16.91
CA ASP A 375 20.73 -17.66 16.65
C ASP A 375 20.37 -18.55 17.86
N GLU A 376 20.39 -18.02 19.08
CA GLU A 376 19.91 -18.72 20.27
C GLU A 376 18.39 -18.94 20.23
N LEU A 377 17.63 -17.92 19.77
CA LEU A 377 16.18 -18.06 19.52
C LEU A 377 15.94 -19.08 18.42
N GLY A 378 16.69 -19.00 17.31
CA GLY A 378 16.61 -19.94 16.20
C GLY A 378 16.95 -21.39 16.59
N ALA A 379 17.89 -21.59 17.48
CA ALA A 379 18.24 -22.91 18.03
C ALA A 379 17.16 -23.45 18.98
N ALA A 380 16.36 -22.58 19.60
CA ALA A 380 15.26 -22.96 20.49
C ALA A 380 13.92 -23.16 19.75
N HIS A 381 13.89 -22.97 18.41
CA HIS A 381 12.68 -23.18 17.63
C HIS A 381 12.18 -24.65 17.75
N GLY A 382 10.86 -24.84 17.89
CA GLY A 382 10.28 -26.12 18.27
C GLY A 382 10.42 -27.25 17.25
N ASN A 383 10.45 -26.95 15.96
CA ASN A 383 10.44 -27.99 14.91
C ASN A 383 11.75 -28.07 14.11
N PHE A 384 12.55 -27.01 14.08
CA PHE A 384 13.78 -26.92 13.28
C PHE A 384 14.70 -25.84 13.88
N THR A 385 15.94 -25.77 13.39
CA THR A 385 16.83 -24.67 13.72
C THR A 385 16.70 -23.58 12.67
N LEU A 386 16.28 -22.39 13.08
CA LEU A 386 16.07 -21.23 12.20
C LEU A 386 17.19 -20.22 12.43
N THR A 387 18.35 -20.43 11.79
CA THR A 387 19.51 -19.53 11.92
C THR A 387 19.31 -18.23 11.14
N ARG A 388 19.98 -17.17 11.56
CA ARG A 388 20.04 -15.91 10.80
C ARG A 388 20.57 -16.11 9.38
N GLU A 389 21.60 -16.97 9.19
CA GLU A 389 22.13 -17.33 7.86
C GLU A 389 21.06 -17.98 6.97
N TYR A 390 20.23 -18.87 7.53
CA TYR A 390 19.12 -19.46 6.79
C TYR A 390 18.07 -18.41 6.40
N ILE A 391 17.65 -17.57 7.34
CA ILE A 391 16.69 -16.48 7.10
C ILE A 391 17.18 -15.58 5.97
N GLU A 392 18.44 -15.11 6.04
CA GLU A 392 19.05 -14.27 5.01
C GLU A 392 19.07 -14.99 3.65
N SER A 393 19.38 -16.30 3.63
CA SER A 393 19.40 -17.06 2.38
C SER A 393 18.03 -17.17 1.71
N VAL A 394 16.95 -17.27 2.50
CA VAL A 394 15.58 -17.29 2.00
C VAL A 394 15.20 -15.91 1.45
N LEU A 395 15.44 -14.84 2.19
CA LEU A 395 15.10 -13.48 1.77
C LEU A 395 15.83 -13.07 0.46
N TYR A 396 17.15 -13.23 0.42
CA TYR A 396 17.92 -12.91 -0.79
C TYR A 396 17.69 -13.89 -1.95
N GLY A 397 17.12 -15.07 -1.66
CA GLY A 397 16.71 -16.04 -2.68
C GLY A 397 15.36 -15.75 -3.29
N SER A 398 14.47 -15.06 -2.56
CA SER A 398 13.07 -14.84 -2.95
C SER A 398 12.76 -13.38 -3.32
N ILE A 399 13.50 -12.41 -2.78
CA ILE A 399 13.26 -10.98 -2.96
C ILE A 399 14.45 -10.35 -3.68
N ASP A 400 14.21 -9.42 -4.59
CA ASP A 400 15.27 -8.62 -5.21
C ASP A 400 16.04 -7.85 -4.12
N GLU A 401 17.37 -8.01 -4.11
CA GLU A 401 18.28 -7.50 -3.08
C GLU A 401 18.10 -5.98 -2.82
N GLN A 402 17.73 -5.20 -3.82
CA GLN A 402 17.51 -3.75 -3.68
C GLN A 402 16.41 -3.40 -2.68
N PHE A 403 15.45 -4.31 -2.48
CA PHE A 403 14.32 -4.10 -1.57
C PHE A 403 14.54 -4.71 -0.18
N VAL A 404 15.45 -5.66 -0.02
CA VAL A 404 15.69 -6.33 1.27
C VAL A 404 16.36 -5.38 2.26
N THR A 405 15.87 -5.35 3.48
CA THR A 405 16.56 -4.74 4.63
C THR A 405 16.47 -5.64 5.86
N LEU A 406 17.54 -5.64 6.64
CA LEU A 406 17.72 -6.48 7.84
C LEU A 406 17.78 -5.63 9.13
N ASP A 407 17.25 -4.42 9.08
CA ASP A 407 17.24 -3.48 10.20
C ASP A 407 16.19 -3.82 11.26
#